data_9d84938de0f7715e0614767af28b4d31
#
_entry.id   9d84938de0f7715e0614767af28b4d31
#
_cell.length_a   1.000
_cell.length_b   1.000
_cell.length_c   1.000
_cell.angle_alpha   90.00
_cell.angle_beta   90.00
_cell.angle_gamma   90.00
#
_symmetry.space_group_name_H-M   'P 1'
#
loop_
_entity.id
_entity.type
_entity.pdbx_description
1 polymer ?
#
loop_
_entity_poly.entity_id
_entity_poly.type
_entity_poly.pdbx_seq_one_letter_code
_entity_poly.pdbx_strand_id
1 'polypeptide(L)'
;MLIPVRICLLALVLASVGALHVGAAFAAKPPASLPAIANPARTAGSVPLKPVARKPPPEPTIGERAVVIAARELGVPYRYGGSSPSGFDCSGLTSWVYGRLGIELPHNAAAQYSYGSPVDLGHLEPGDLVFFHGLGHVGLYIGHGRMIHAPQTGRTVEIQALAVRSGDVEGARRIPS
;
A
#
# COMPACT_ATOMS: atom_id res chain seq x y z
N MET A 1 1.02 16.25 58.92
CA MET A 1 1.20 17.53 58.23
C MET A 1 0.39 17.45 56.94
N LEU A 2 -0.85 17.94 57.02
CA LEU A 2 -1.85 17.91 55.96
C LEU A 2 -1.65 19.12 55.06
N ILE A 3 -1.68 18.92 53.72
CA ILE A 3 -1.75 20.01 52.74
C ILE A 3 -2.94 19.76 51.83
N PRO A 4 -3.77 20.79 51.55
CA PRO A 4 -5.13 20.63 51.12
C PRO A 4 -5.32 20.55 49.61
N VAL A 5 -6.38 19.82 49.26
CA VAL A 5 -7.07 19.77 47.98
C VAL A 5 -7.55 21.17 47.58
N ARG A 6 -7.14 21.68 46.40
CA ARG A 6 -7.76 22.81 45.73
C ARG A 6 -8.66 22.30 44.60
N ILE A 7 -9.94 22.32 44.91
CA ILE A 7 -11.07 22.28 43.98
C ILE A 7 -11.09 23.64 43.24
N CYS A 8 -11.07 23.65 41.95
CA CYS A 8 -11.40 24.81 41.13
C CYS A 8 -12.60 24.54 40.28
N LEU A 9 -13.66 25.28 40.61
CA LEU A 9 -15.01 25.22 40.05
C LEU A 9 -15.07 25.77 38.63
N LEU A 10 -15.96 25.13 37.89
CA LEU A 10 -16.90 25.60 36.84
C LEU A 10 -16.66 26.97 36.17
N ALA A 11 -16.70 26.97 34.86
CA ALA A 11 -17.39 28.00 34.09
C ALA A 11 -18.03 27.36 32.85
N LEU A 12 -19.33 27.14 32.96
CA LEU A 12 -20.27 26.81 31.90
C LEU A 12 -20.59 28.13 31.19
N VAL A 13 -20.27 28.24 29.91
CA VAL A 13 -20.78 29.32 29.05
C VAL A 13 -21.64 28.68 27.96
N LEU A 14 -22.94 28.74 28.22
CA LEU A 14 -24.01 28.60 27.24
C LEU A 14 -24.08 29.92 26.43
N ALA A 15 -23.90 29.89 25.15
CA ALA A 15 -24.33 30.91 24.22
C ALA A 15 -25.18 30.28 23.14
N SER A 16 -26.44 30.53 23.26
CA SER A 16 -27.54 30.19 22.37
C SER A 16 -27.65 31.20 21.22
N VAL A 17 -28.26 30.71 20.12
CA VAL A 17 -29.14 31.41 19.17
C VAL A 17 -28.50 32.15 18.00
N GLY A 18 -28.94 31.74 16.82
CA GLY A 18 -28.84 32.51 15.61
C GLY A 18 -29.16 31.70 14.34
N ALA A 19 -30.39 31.19 14.24
CA ALA A 19 -30.91 30.74 12.95
C ALA A 19 -31.27 31.94 12.09
N LEU A 20 -30.51 32.17 11.02
CA LEU A 20 -30.93 33.05 9.93
C LEU A 20 -31.00 32.23 8.66
N HIS A 21 -32.22 31.80 8.32
CA HIS A 21 -32.58 31.31 7.02
C HIS A 21 -32.66 32.51 6.07
N VAL A 22 -31.73 32.62 5.16
CA VAL A 22 -31.91 33.43 3.95
C VAL A 22 -31.94 32.48 2.76
N GLY A 23 -33.13 32.11 2.39
CA GLY A 23 -33.40 31.46 1.13
C GLY A 23 -33.22 32.45 -0.01
N ALA A 24 -32.17 32.32 -0.80
CA ALA A 24 -32.05 32.91 -2.11
C ALA A 24 -32.22 31.79 -3.15
N ALA A 25 -33.45 31.68 -3.65
CA ALA A 25 -33.73 30.87 -4.81
C ALA A 25 -33.09 31.53 -6.02
N PHE A 26 -31.93 31.08 -6.45
CA PHE A 26 -31.40 31.40 -7.78
C PHE A 26 -32.15 30.54 -8.81
N ALA A 27 -33.14 31.12 -9.45
CA ALA A 27 -33.73 30.58 -10.66
C ALA A 27 -32.67 30.58 -11.77
N ALA A 28 -32.05 29.43 -12.00
CA ALA A 28 -31.18 29.25 -13.14
C ALA A 28 -32.00 29.24 -14.42
N LYS A 29 -31.79 30.25 -15.27
CA LYS A 29 -32.33 30.35 -16.64
C LYS A 29 -31.77 29.14 -17.42
N PRO A 30 -32.60 28.35 -18.13
CA PRO A 30 -32.13 27.25 -18.96
C PRO A 30 -31.21 27.77 -20.07
N PRO A 31 -30.12 27.10 -20.41
CA PRO A 31 -29.28 27.49 -21.53
C PRO A 31 -30.01 27.34 -22.83
N ALA A 32 -29.87 28.37 -23.70
CA ALA A 32 -30.41 28.38 -25.02
C ALA A 32 -29.94 27.16 -25.82
N SER A 33 -30.90 26.53 -26.53
CA SER A 33 -30.65 25.40 -27.43
C SER A 33 -29.59 25.76 -28.47
N LEU A 34 -28.48 25.02 -28.49
CA LEU A 34 -27.48 25.10 -29.55
C LEU A 34 -28.09 24.64 -30.87
N PRO A 35 -27.74 25.30 -32.00
CA PRO A 35 -28.22 24.87 -33.30
C PRO A 35 -27.66 23.49 -33.63
N ALA A 36 -28.52 22.60 -34.12
CA ALA A 36 -28.14 21.28 -34.61
C ALA A 36 -27.12 21.44 -35.74
N ILE A 37 -25.86 21.05 -35.47
CA ILE A 37 -24.86 20.92 -36.54
C ILE A 37 -25.23 19.68 -37.35
N ALA A 38 -25.75 19.91 -38.56
CA ALA A 38 -25.99 18.85 -39.52
C ALA A 38 -24.68 18.07 -39.75
N ASN A 39 -24.68 16.82 -39.34
CA ASN A 39 -23.56 15.91 -39.54
C ASN A 39 -23.56 15.48 -41.01
N PRO A 40 -22.58 15.90 -41.85
CA PRO A 40 -22.52 15.37 -43.22
C PRO A 40 -22.18 13.89 -43.10
N ALA A 41 -23.02 13.04 -43.68
CA ALA A 41 -22.84 11.60 -43.76
C ALA A 41 -21.41 11.29 -44.22
N ARG A 42 -20.55 10.94 -43.26
CA ARG A 42 -19.26 10.30 -43.57
C ARG A 42 -19.60 8.89 -44.03
N THR A 43 -19.47 8.69 -45.30
CA THR A 43 -19.36 7.36 -45.91
C THR A 43 -18.11 6.71 -45.29
N ALA A 44 -18.29 6.04 -44.17
CA ALA A 44 -17.23 5.26 -43.52
C ALA A 44 -16.98 4.05 -44.39
N GLY A 45 -15.99 4.13 -45.27
CA GLY A 45 -15.38 2.95 -45.83
C GLY A 45 -14.88 2.09 -44.64
N SER A 46 -15.57 0.98 -44.44
CA SER A 46 -15.14 -0.03 -43.43
C SER A 46 -13.84 -0.65 -43.92
N VAL A 47 -12.70 -0.12 -43.43
CA VAL A 47 -11.43 -0.83 -43.56
C VAL A 47 -11.52 -2.02 -42.62
N PRO A 48 -11.44 -3.28 -43.13
CA PRO A 48 -11.45 -4.44 -42.26
C PRO A 48 -10.19 -4.39 -41.38
N LEU A 49 -10.36 -4.06 -40.10
CA LEU A 49 -9.29 -4.19 -39.12
C LEU A 49 -9.01 -5.69 -38.96
N LYS A 50 -7.93 -6.15 -39.58
CA LYS A 50 -7.41 -7.52 -39.39
C LYS A 50 -7.19 -7.69 -37.89
N PRO A 51 -7.74 -8.72 -37.23
CA PRO A 51 -7.52 -8.94 -35.81
C PRO A 51 -6.01 -9.16 -35.57
N VAL A 52 -5.38 -8.18 -34.92
CA VAL A 52 -4.01 -8.37 -34.43
C VAL A 52 -4.13 -9.32 -33.24
N ALA A 53 -3.76 -10.58 -33.45
CA ALA A 53 -3.65 -11.56 -32.37
C ALA A 53 -2.60 -11.05 -31.38
N ARG A 54 -3.03 -10.42 -30.28
CA ARG A 54 -2.13 -10.06 -29.19
C ARG A 54 -1.69 -11.35 -28.51
N LYS A 55 -0.37 -11.57 -28.49
CA LYS A 55 0.22 -12.62 -27.63
C LYS A 55 -0.31 -12.41 -26.20
N PRO A 56 -0.78 -13.46 -25.52
CA PRO A 56 -1.20 -13.33 -24.12
C PRO A 56 -0.08 -12.70 -23.28
N PRO A 57 -0.41 -11.87 -22.26
CA PRO A 57 0.59 -11.37 -21.33
C PRO A 57 1.37 -12.54 -20.73
N PRO A 58 2.65 -12.40 -20.42
CA PRO A 58 3.39 -13.40 -19.68
C PRO A 58 2.72 -13.68 -18.33
N GLU A 59 2.80 -14.92 -17.86
CA GLU A 59 2.31 -15.29 -16.53
C GLU A 59 3.08 -14.50 -15.47
N PRO A 60 2.40 -14.04 -14.39
CA PRO A 60 3.04 -13.28 -13.34
C PRO A 60 4.08 -14.12 -12.60
N THR A 61 5.22 -13.52 -12.34
CA THR A 61 6.32 -14.14 -11.57
C THR A 61 5.89 -14.44 -10.14
N ILE A 62 6.63 -15.30 -9.44
CA ILE A 62 6.44 -15.55 -8.00
C ILE A 62 6.51 -14.24 -7.21
N GLY A 63 7.49 -13.37 -7.54
CA GLY A 63 7.63 -12.06 -6.88
C GLY A 63 6.42 -11.14 -7.08
N GLU A 64 5.89 -11.04 -8.29
CA GLU A 64 4.67 -10.26 -8.56
C GLU A 64 3.45 -10.84 -7.83
N ARG A 65 3.33 -12.15 -7.75
CA ARG A 65 2.28 -12.82 -6.96
C ARG A 65 2.45 -12.54 -5.46
N ALA A 66 3.69 -12.54 -4.96
CA ALA A 66 3.98 -12.17 -3.57
C ALA A 66 3.52 -10.74 -3.26
N VAL A 67 3.79 -9.79 -4.16
CA VAL A 67 3.31 -8.40 -4.02
C VAL A 67 1.78 -8.33 -3.92
N VAL A 68 1.07 -9.08 -4.77
CA VAL A 68 -0.41 -9.11 -4.72
C VAL A 68 -0.93 -9.66 -3.38
N ILE A 69 -0.26 -10.68 -2.82
CA ILE A 69 -0.64 -11.25 -1.52
C ILE A 69 -0.34 -10.25 -0.41
N ALA A 70 0.86 -9.67 -0.38
CA ALA A 70 1.25 -8.67 0.61
C ALA A 70 0.34 -7.43 0.62
N ALA A 71 -0.10 -6.99 -0.56
CA ALA A 71 -0.99 -5.83 -0.69
C ALA A 71 -2.38 -6.06 -0.06
N ARG A 72 -2.83 -7.30 0.09
CA ARG A 72 -4.09 -7.63 0.78
C ARG A 72 -4.00 -7.50 2.29
N GLU A 73 -2.78 -7.51 2.83
CA GLU A 73 -2.51 -7.39 4.26
C GLU A 73 -2.26 -5.94 4.72
N LEU A 74 -2.35 -4.97 3.80
CA LEU A 74 -2.24 -3.55 4.15
C LEU A 74 -3.29 -3.15 5.21
N GLY A 75 -2.84 -2.41 6.23
CA GLY A 75 -3.69 -2.00 7.35
C GLY A 75 -3.78 -3.03 8.48
N VAL A 76 -3.30 -4.25 8.32
CA VAL A 76 -3.24 -5.24 9.42
C VAL A 76 -2.28 -4.73 10.49
N PRO A 77 -2.66 -4.76 11.80
CA PRO A 77 -1.83 -4.26 12.88
C PRO A 77 -0.49 -4.98 12.98
N TYR A 78 0.58 -4.21 13.32
CA TYR A 78 1.82 -4.82 13.74
C TYR A 78 1.63 -5.60 15.06
N ARG A 79 2.13 -6.81 15.10
CA ARG A 79 2.20 -7.63 16.31
C ARG A 79 3.53 -8.36 16.36
N TYR A 80 4.32 -8.11 17.40
CA TYR A 80 5.59 -8.83 17.60
C TYR A 80 5.32 -10.35 17.67
N GLY A 81 6.08 -11.14 16.89
CA GLY A 81 5.88 -12.57 16.75
C GLY A 81 4.61 -12.95 15.97
N GLY A 82 3.94 -11.99 15.33
CA GLY A 82 2.73 -12.23 14.52
C GLY A 82 3.07 -12.69 13.10
N SER A 83 2.33 -13.71 12.62
CA SER A 83 2.50 -14.30 11.28
C SER A 83 1.16 -14.66 10.62
N SER A 84 0.11 -13.90 10.90
CA SER A 84 -1.23 -14.14 10.38
C SER A 84 -2.00 -12.82 10.17
N PRO A 85 -3.14 -12.82 9.45
CA PRO A 85 -3.96 -11.62 9.26
C PRO A 85 -4.53 -10.99 10.54
N SER A 86 -4.36 -11.62 11.71
CA SER A 86 -4.67 -11.01 13.00
C SER A 86 -3.56 -10.09 13.53
N GLY A 87 -2.40 -10.09 12.88
CA GLY A 87 -1.26 -9.24 13.17
C GLY A 87 0.04 -9.84 12.65
N PHE A 88 0.91 -9.00 12.13
CA PHE A 88 2.22 -9.38 11.58
C PHE A 88 3.35 -8.61 12.24
N ASP A 89 4.51 -9.26 12.41
CA ASP A 89 5.79 -8.57 12.42
C ASP A 89 6.41 -8.59 11.00
N CYS A 90 7.60 -7.99 10.84
CA CYS A 90 8.24 -7.83 9.54
C CYS A 90 8.52 -9.17 8.84
N SER A 91 9.14 -10.12 9.55
CA SER A 91 9.49 -11.45 9.03
C SER A 91 8.30 -12.40 8.99
N GLY A 92 7.31 -12.21 9.86
CA GLY A 92 6.05 -12.94 9.84
C GLY A 92 5.20 -12.60 8.62
N LEU A 93 5.17 -11.33 8.21
CA LEU A 93 4.53 -10.92 6.97
C LEU A 93 5.17 -11.59 5.76
N THR A 94 6.48 -11.53 5.64
CA THR A 94 7.19 -12.13 4.48
C THR A 94 7.07 -13.65 4.46
N SER A 95 7.19 -14.33 5.61
CA SER A 95 6.98 -15.79 5.68
C SER A 95 5.55 -16.19 5.35
N TRP A 96 4.55 -15.42 5.81
CA TRP A 96 3.16 -15.62 5.45
C TRP A 96 2.94 -15.50 3.93
N VAL A 97 3.45 -14.42 3.33
CA VAL A 97 3.29 -14.13 1.90
C VAL A 97 3.87 -15.26 1.05
N TYR A 98 5.12 -15.67 1.32
CA TYR A 98 5.76 -16.72 0.57
C TYR A 98 5.20 -18.11 0.87
N GLY A 99 4.76 -18.36 2.10
CA GLY A 99 4.03 -19.58 2.47
C GLY A 99 2.75 -19.78 1.67
N ARG A 100 2.04 -18.70 1.30
CA ARG A 100 0.86 -18.74 0.41
C ARG A 100 1.21 -19.13 -1.04
N LEU A 101 2.46 -19.06 -1.39
CA LEU A 101 3.00 -19.46 -2.68
C LEU A 101 3.70 -20.83 -2.63
N GLY A 102 3.66 -21.52 -1.48
CA GLY A 102 4.30 -22.82 -1.27
C GLY A 102 5.79 -22.74 -0.94
N ILE A 103 6.29 -21.56 -0.60
CA ILE A 103 7.71 -21.35 -0.25
C ILE A 103 7.80 -21.04 1.25
N GLU A 104 8.41 -21.95 2.00
CA GLU A 104 8.59 -21.81 3.44
C GLU A 104 9.80 -20.94 3.75
N LEU A 105 9.58 -19.81 4.41
CA LEU A 105 10.63 -18.95 4.96
C LEU A 105 10.58 -18.97 6.49
N PRO A 106 11.73 -18.95 7.17
CA PRO A 106 11.75 -18.88 8.63
C PRO A 106 11.14 -17.57 9.13
N HIS A 107 10.47 -17.61 10.30
CA HIS A 107 9.93 -16.41 10.95
C HIS A 107 11.05 -15.67 11.72
N ASN A 108 12.07 -15.22 10.99
CA ASN A 108 13.20 -14.44 11.52
C ASN A 108 13.90 -13.74 10.34
N ALA A 109 14.07 -12.43 10.40
CA ALA A 109 14.62 -11.64 9.30
C ALA A 109 16.08 -12.04 8.98
N ALA A 110 16.94 -12.21 9.98
CA ALA A 110 18.32 -12.62 9.77
C ALA A 110 18.44 -14.03 9.15
N ALA A 111 17.56 -14.95 9.56
CA ALA A 111 17.50 -16.27 8.94
C ALA A 111 16.98 -16.21 7.49
N GLN A 112 16.00 -15.36 7.18
CA GLN A 112 15.52 -15.13 5.80
C GLN A 112 16.62 -14.59 4.88
N TYR A 113 17.56 -13.82 5.42
CA TYR A 113 18.69 -13.32 4.64
C TYR A 113 19.58 -14.42 4.04
N SER A 114 19.53 -15.62 4.60
CA SER A 114 20.25 -16.80 4.08
C SER A 114 19.49 -17.53 2.97
N TYR A 115 18.25 -17.10 2.62
CA TYR A 115 17.43 -17.71 1.58
C TYR A 115 17.53 -16.94 0.26
N GLY A 116 17.42 -17.68 -0.84
CA GLY A 116 17.45 -17.10 -2.18
C GLY A 116 18.83 -16.61 -2.62
N SER A 117 18.84 -15.84 -3.68
CA SER A 117 20.04 -15.28 -4.28
C SER A 117 20.24 -13.82 -3.89
N PRO A 118 21.47 -13.35 -3.67
CA PRO A 118 21.75 -11.94 -3.43
C PRO A 118 21.37 -11.10 -4.63
N VAL A 119 20.84 -9.89 -4.39
CA VAL A 119 20.43 -8.94 -5.43
C VAL A 119 21.05 -7.59 -5.13
N ASP A 120 21.63 -6.97 -6.16
CA ASP A 120 22.08 -5.58 -6.07
C ASP A 120 20.88 -4.64 -5.94
N LEU A 121 20.99 -3.60 -5.12
CA LEU A 121 19.92 -2.64 -4.89
C LEU A 121 19.47 -1.88 -6.14
N GLY A 122 20.36 -1.77 -7.15
CA GLY A 122 20.03 -1.22 -8.46
C GLY A 122 19.22 -2.14 -9.37
N HIS A 123 19.08 -3.42 -9.02
CA HIS A 123 18.42 -4.46 -9.82
C HIS A 123 17.26 -5.14 -9.08
N LEU A 124 16.67 -4.42 -8.13
CA LEU A 124 15.50 -4.92 -7.38
C LEU A 124 14.28 -5.13 -8.29
N GLU A 125 13.64 -6.27 -8.14
CA GLU A 125 12.39 -6.62 -8.81
C GLU A 125 11.27 -6.84 -7.78
N PRO A 126 9.98 -6.64 -8.16
CA PRO A 126 8.87 -6.94 -7.27
C PRO A 126 8.97 -8.35 -6.67
N GLY A 127 8.83 -8.44 -5.36
CA GLY A 127 9.00 -9.68 -4.60
C GLY A 127 10.35 -9.84 -3.91
N ASP A 128 11.38 -9.08 -4.28
CA ASP A 128 12.65 -9.15 -3.55
C ASP A 128 12.48 -8.75 -2.08
N LEU A 129 13.17 -9.44 -1.20
CA LEU A 129 13.24 -9.11 0.23
C LEU A 129 14.39 -8.13 0.45
N VAL A 130 14.11 -6.99 1.08
CA VAL A 130 15.11 -5.99 1.43
C VAL A 130 15.28 -5.96 2.94
N PHE A 131 16.52 -6.00 3.41
CA PHE A 131 16.88 -6.15 4.81
C PHE A 131 17.55 -4.89 5.36
N PHE A 132 17.29 -4.61 6.64
CA PHE A 132 17.67 -3.37 7.32
C PHE A 132 18.14 -3.64 8.75
N HIS A 133 18.80 -2.62 9.35
CA HIS A 133 19.13 -2.57 10.78
C HIS A 133 19.90 -3.81 11.28
N GLY A 134 21.01 -4.16 10.63
CA GLY A 134 21.78 -5.33 11.02
C GLY A 134 20.98 -6.65 10.90
N LEU A 135 20.10 -6.75 9.88
CA LEU A 135 19.20 -7.87 9.65
C LEU A 135 18.06 -7.98 10.70
N GLY A 136 17.81 -6.93 11.48
CA GLY A 136 16.71 -6.86 12.44
C GLY A 136 15.35 -6.58 11.80
N HIS A 137 15.30 -6.22 10.52
CA HIS A 137 14.07 -5.87 9.81
C HIS A 137 14.11 -6.31 8.35
N VAL A 138 12.93 -6.61 7.80
CA VAL A 138 12.75 -7.00 6.39
C VAL A 138 11.47 -6.38 5.82
N GLY A 139 11.52 -6.01 4.54
CA GLY A 139 10.38 -5.57 3.74
C GLY A 139 10.35 -6.27 2.38
N LEU A 140 9.17 -6.36 1.79
CA LEU A 140 8.95 -6.89 0.45
C LEU A 140 8.94 -5.75 -0.58
N TYR A 141 9.87 -5.76 -1.51
CA TYR A 141 9.93 -4.77 -2.58
C TYR A 141 8.76 -4.91 -3.55
N ILE A 142 8.13 -3.80 -3.91
CA ILE A 142 6.94 -3.77 -4.77
C ILE A 142 7.13 -2.98 -6.06
N GLY A 143 8.38 -2.62 -6.37
CA GLY A 143 8.69 -1.76 -7.51
C GLY A 143 8.70 -0.26 -7.18
N HIS A 144 9.24 0.53 -8.09
CA HIS A 144 9.27 2.00 -8.01
C HIS A 144 9.87 2.55 -6.71
N GLY A 145 10.91 1.90 -6.19
CA GLY A 145 11.57 2.31 -4.95
C GLY A 145 10.70 2.20 -3.69
N ARG A 146 9.70 1.32 -3.67
CA ARG A 146 8.77 1.12 -2.54
C ARG A 146 8.77 -0.31 -2.05
N MET A 147 8.42 -0.49 -0.79
CA MET A 147 8.24 -1.80 -0.15
C MET A 147 6.95 -1.85 0.65
N ILE A 148 6.42 -3.05 0.88
CA ILE A 148 5.42 -3.37 1.90
C ILE A 148 6.14 -3.99 3.08
N HIS A 149 5.85 -3.54 4.30
CA HIS A 149 6.40 -4.10 5.53
C HIS A 149 5.47 -3.90 6.72
N ALA A 150 5.71 -4.65 7.80
CA ALA A 150 5.12 -4.41 9.12
C ALA A 150 6.19 -3.72 9.99
N PRO A 151 6.08 -2.38 10.23
CA PRO A 151 7.21 -1.61 10.74
C PRO A 151 7.52 -1.82 12.22
N GLN A 152 6.54 -1.61 13.10
CA GLN A 152 6.71 -1.68 14.56
C GLN A 152 5.37 -1.58 15.30
N THR A 153 5.41 -1.80 16.61
CA THR A 153 4.25 -1.64 17.51
C THR A 153 3.58 -0.28 17.35
N GLY A 154 2.26 -0.26 17.32
CA GLY A 154 1.45 0.94 17.13
C GLY A 154 1.24 1.33 15.66
N ARG A 155 1.85 0.60 14.73
CA ARG A 155 1.64 0.79 13.27
C ARG A 155 0.94 -0.42 12.65
N THR A 156 0.67 -0.31 11.37
CA THR A 156 0.07 -1.38 10.57
C THR A 156 1.00 -1.76 9.42
N VAL A 157 0.71 -2.86 8.74
CA VAL A 157 1.32 -3.17 7.45
C VAL A 157 1.09 -2.01 6.50
N GLU A 158 2.15 -1.50 5.91
CA GLU A 158 2.11 -0.27 5.11
C GLU A 158 3.08 -0.28 3.94
N ILE A 159 2.87 0.66 3.01
CA ILE A 159 3.80 0.93 1.93
C ILE A 159 4.74 2.06 2.38
N GLN A 160 6.05 1.83 2.25
CA GLN A 160 7.07 2.83 2.53
C GLN A 160 8.06 2.95 1.36
N ALA A 161 8.56 4.17 1.12
CA ALA A 161 9.65 4.37 0.16
C ALA A 161 10.97 3.85 0.75
N LEU A 162 11.75 3.11 -0.04
CA LEU A 162 13.08 2.61 0.36
C LEU A 162 14.05 3.74 0.69
N ALA A 163 13.94 4.88 0.00
CA ALA A 163 14.81 6.04 0.22
C ALA A 163 14.77 6.56 1.67
N VAL A 164 13.67 6.35 2.39
CA VAL A 164 13.54 6.72 3.81
C VAL A 164 14.49 5.90 4.70
N ARG A 165 14.92 4.72 4.24
CA ARG A 165 15.79 3.78 4.97
C ARG A 165 17.11 3.50 4.26
N SER A 166 17.48 4.29 3.26
CA SER A 166 18.64 4.02 2.41
C SER A 166 19.99 3.92 3.16
N GLY A 167 20.11 4.57 4.32
CA GLY A 167 21.30 4.48 5.18
C GLY A 167 21.43 3.20 6.00
N ASP A 168 20.36 2.39 6.08
CA ASP A 168 20.26 1.22 6.97
C ASP A 168 20.10 -0.10 6.20
N VAL A 169 20.26 -0.09 4.87
CA VAL A 169 20.07 -1.29 4.04
C VAL A 169 21.28 -2.21 4.13
N GLU A 170 21.07 -3.44 4.57
CA GLU A 170 22.09 -4.49 4.67
C GLU A 170 22.22 -5.29 3.37
N GLY A 171 21.17 -5.35 2.56
CA GLY A 171 21.15 -6.07 1.30
C GLY A 171 19.77 -6.54 0.90
N ALA A 172 19.70 -7.27 -0.22
CA ALA A 172 18.47 -7.83 -0.71
C ALA A 172 18.61 -9.29 -1.17
N ARG A 173 17.51 -10.02 -1.17
CA ARG A 173 17.43 -11.42 -1.60
C ARG A 173 16.25 -11.63 -2.53
N ARG A 174 16.49 -12.34 -3.63
CA ARG A 174 15.46 -12.84 -4.53
C ARG A 174 15.13 -14.28 -4.18
N ILE A 175 13.88 -14.51 -3.82
CA ILE A 175 13.38 -15.84 -3.51
C ILE A 175 13.09 -16.56 -4.83
N PRO A 176 13.68 -17.76 -5.08
CA PRO A 176 13.48 -18.48 -6.33
C PRO A 176 12.05 -18.97 -6.49
N SER A 177 11.64 -19.14 -7.75
CA SER A 177 10.38 -19.77 -8.14
C SER A 177 10.45 -21.29 -8.05
#